data_1f501e7f60c055c36a33690142b1b05e
#
_entry.id   1f501e7f60c055c36a33690142b1b05e
#
_cell.length_a   1.000
_cell.length_b   1.000
_cell.length_c   1.000
_cell.angle_alpha   90.00
_cell.angle_beta   90.00
_cell.angle_gamma   90.00
#
_symmetry.space_group_name_H-M   'P 1'
#
loop_
_entity.id
_entity.type
_entity.pdbx_description
1 polymer ?
#
loop_
_entity_poly.entity_id
_entity_poly.type
_entity_poly.pdbx_seq_one_letter_code
_entity_poly.pdbx_strand_id
1 'polypeptide(L)' 'MISYTKDEIMTATDVVRNFSSVLKSVSRKEKEKVVIVKNNNFEAVMISLDRYEKLVGAMEILENIYKKTKK' A
#
# COMPACT_ATOMS: atom_id res chain seq x y z
N MET A 1 4.49 8.89 -9.90
CA MET A 1 5.47 7.79 -9.71
C MET A 1 5.51 7.39 -8.24
N ILE A 2 5.50 6.10 -7.96
CA ILE A 2 5.55 5.58 -6.60
C ILE A 2 7.01 5.34 -6.22
N SER A 3 7.44 5.89 -5.09
CA SER A 3 8.79 5.70 -4.58
C SER A 3 8.80 4.61 -3.52
N TYR A 4 9.82 3.77 -3.54
CA TYR A 4 10.02 2.73 -2.55
C TYR A 4 11.37 2.89 -1.89
N THR A 5 11.45 2.60 -0.59
CA THR A 5 12.72 2.50 0.10
C THR A 5 13.04 1.02 0.30
N LYS A 6 14.30 0.70 0.54
CA LYS A 6 14.72 -0.70 0.70
C LYS A 6 14.00 -1.40 1.84
N ASP A 7 13.75 -0.69 2.93
CA ASP A 7 13.11 -1.27 4.09
C ASP A 7 11.60 -1.46 3.89
N GLU A 8 11.05 -0.91 2.82
CA GLU A 8 9.65 -1.12 2.45
C GLU A 8 9.46 -2.33 1.54
N ILE A 9 10.52 -2.88 1.00
CA ILE A 9 10.45 -4.02 0.08
C ILE A 9 10.77 -5.31 0.83
N MET A 10 9.86 -6.27 0.79
CA MET A 10 10.04 -7.57 1.46
C MET A 10 9.62 -8.69 0.53
N THR A 11 10.28 -9.84 0.65
CA THR A 11 9.84 -11.01 -0.10
C THR A 11 8.59 -11.58 0.56
N ALA A 12 7.80 -12.32 -0.23
CA ALA A 12 6.61 -12.99 0.29
C ALA A 12 6.97 -13.92 1.44
N THR A 13 8.09 -14.64 1.35
CA THR A 13 8.55 -15.52 2.41
C THR A 13 8.82 -14.77 3.70
N ASP A 14 9.51 -13.62 3.61
CA ASP A 14 9.80 -12.81 4.78
C ASP A 14 8.54 -12.25 5.42
N VAL A 15 7.58 -11.87 4.60
CA VAL A 15 6.29 -11.38 5.11
C VAL A 15 5.58 -12.48 5.89
N VAL A 16 5.55 -13.69 5.35
CA VAL A 16 4.90 -14.82 6.03
C VAL A 16 5.59 -15.12 7.37
N ARG A 17 6.92 -15.16 7.38
CA ARG A 17 7.69 -15.47 8.60
C ARG A 17 7.50 -14.42 9.69
N ASN A 18 7.30 -13.17 9.32
CA ASN A 18 7.23 -12.07 10.26
C ASN A 18 5.91 -11.33 10.17
N PHE A 19 4.85 -12.02 9.81
CA PHE A 19 3.58 -11.38 9.48
C PHE A 19 3.08 -10.45 10.58
N SER A 20 3.10 -10.88 11.83
CA SER A 20 2.63 -10.04 12.94
C SER A 20 3.42 -8.75 13.08
N SER A 21 4.75 -8.83 12.95
CA SER A 21 5.62 -7.65 13.03
C SER A 21 5.37 -6.71 11.85
N VAL A 22 5.26 -7.27 10.66
CA VAL A 22 5.01 -6.50 9.45
C VAL A 22 3.67 -5.78 9.56
N LEU A 23 2.65 -6.52 9.99
CA LEU A 23 1.31 -5.95 10.17
C LEU A 23 1.32 -4.80 11.16
N LYS A 24 1.99 -4.96 12.30
CA LYS A 24 2.10 -3.90 13.30
C LYS A 24 2.80 -2.67 12.76
N SER A 25 3.90 -2.87 12.03
CA SER A 25 4.67 -1.74 11.51
C SER A 25 3.86 -0.91 10.53
N VAL A 26 3.03 -1.56 9.73
CA VAL A 26 2.17 -0.88 8.77
C VAL A 26 0.97 -0.23 9.48
N SER A 27 0.30 -0.96 10.38
CA SER A 27 -0.89 -0.45 11.05
C SER A 27 -0.57 0.71 11.99
N ARG A 28 0.63 0.71 12.59
CA ARG A 28 1.08 1.81 13.46
C ARG A 28 1.73 2.93 12.67
N LYS A 29 1.79 2.80 11.36
CA LYS A 29 2.35 3.81 10.46
C LYS A 29 3.86 4.02 10.66
N GLU A 30 4.54 3.05 11.22
CA GLU A 30 6.01 3.06 11.30
C GLU A 30 6.59 2.91 9.90
N LYS A 31 5.91 2.12 9.06
CA LYS A 31 6.19 2.03 7.64
C LYS A 31 4.99 2.49 6.87
N GLU A 32 5.20 3.28 5.85
CA GLU A 32 4.12 3.79 5.04
C GLU A 32 3.46 2.67 4.24
N LYS A 33 4.28 1.76 3.75
CA LYS A 33 3.80 0.61 2.98
C LYS A 33 4.85 -0.49 3.01
N VAL A 34 4.42 -1.71 2.69
CA VAL A 34 5.34 -2.83 2.46
C VAL A 34 5.02 -3.38 1.08
N VAL A 35 6.01 -3.34 0.20
CA VAL A 35 5.89 -3.88 -1.16
C VAL A 35 6.33 -5.33 -1.13
N ILE A 36 5.47 -6.22 -1.55
CA ILE A 36 5.70 -7.66 -1.49
C ILE A 36 6.19 -8.16 -2.83
N VAL A 37 7.37 -8.77 -2.82
CA VAL A 37 8.05 -9.29 -4.00
C VAL A 37 7.99 -10.81 -3.98
N LYS A 38 7.64 -11.40 -5.11
CA LYS A 38 7.66 -12.84 -5.28
C LYS A 38 8.21 -13.15 -6.67
N ASN A 39 9.20 -14.06 -6.72
CA ASN A 39 9.84 -14.44 -7.99
C ASN A 39 10.35 -13.22 -8.76
N ASN A 40 10.96 -12.29 -8.04
CA ASN A 40 11.51 -11.05 -8.59
C ASN A 40 10.48 -10.09 -9.19
N ASN A 41 9.20 -10.30 -8.88
CA ASN A 41 8.13 -9.42 -9.35
C ASN A 41 7.46 -8.75 -8.17
N PHE A 42 7.12 -7.48 -8.33
CA PHE A 42 6.31 -6.77 -7.34
C PHE A 42 4.87 -7.27 -7.50
N GLU A 43 4.38 -7.97 -6.48
CA GLU A 43 3.07 -8.63 -6.56
C GLU A 43 1.97 -7.89 -5.82
N ALA A 44 2.29 -7.26 -4.72
CA ALA A 44 1.27 -6.65 -3.87
C ALA A 44 1.88 -5.59 -2.98
N VAL A 45 1.02 -4.77 -2.40
CA VAL A 45 1.42 -3.75 -1.42
C VAL A 45 0.53 -3.90 -0.20
N MET A 46 1.15 -3.88 0.98
CA MET A 46 0.41 -3.88 2.25
C MET A 46 0.43 -2.46 2.82
N ILE A 47 -0.74 -1.92 3.09
CA ILE A 47 -0.88 -0.59 3.68
C ILE A 47 -1.90 -0.66 4.82
N SER A 48 -1.92 0.36 5.69
CA SER A 48 -2.90 0.40 6.77
C SER A 48 -4.31 0.61 6.20
N LEU A 49 -5.31 0.13 6.94
CA LEU A 49 -6.69 0.32 6.54
C LEU A 49 -7.03 1.80 6.41
N ASP A 50 -6.56 2.60 7.35
CA ASP A 50 -6.77 4.05 7.35
C ASP A 50 -6.24 4.68 6.06
N ARG A 51 -5.03 4.30 5.64
CA ARG A 51 -4.44 4.82 4.40
C ARG A 51 -5.23 4.36 3.18
N TYR A 52 -5.65 3.11 3.18
CA TYR A 52 -6.45 2.57 2.08
C TYR A 52 -7.76 3.35 1.93
N GLU A 53 -8.43 3.59 3.05
CA GLU A 53 -9.69 4.34 3.03
C GLU A 53 -9.50 5.77 2.52
N LYS A 54 -8.40 6.40 2.89
CA LYS A 54 -8.08 7.74 2.39
C LYS A 54 -7.83 7.74 0.89
N LEU A 55 -7.14 6.72 0.38
CA LEU A 55 -6.88 6.60 -1.05
C LEU A 55 -8.17 6.38 -1.82
N VAL A 56 -9.04 5.49 -1.34
CA VAL A 56 -10.33 5.23 -1.96
C VAL A 56 -11.19 6.49 -1.96
N GLY A 57 -11.21 7.20 -0.83
CA GLY A 57 -11.93 8.46 -0.74
C GLY A 57 -11.45 9.50 -1.74
N ALA A 58 -10.12 9.62 -1.89
CA ALA A 58 -9.54 10.53 -2.87
C ALA A 58 -9.93 10.15 -4.30
N MET A 59 -9.94 8.85 -4.60
CA MET A 59 -10.35 8.36 -5.91
C MET A 59 -11.81 8.71 -6.20
N GLU A 60 -12.69 8.54 -5.22
CA GLU A 60 -14.11 8.88 -5.38
C GLU A 60 -14.30 10.36 -5.64
N ILE A 61 -13.56 11.22 -4.96
CA ILE A 61 -13.60 12.67 -5.17
C ILE A 61 -13.17 13.00 -6.60
N LEU A 62 -12.08 12.40 -7.06
CA LEU A 62 -11.57 12.64 -8.40
C LEU A 62 -12.58 12.17 -9.46
N GLU A 63 -13.20 11.02 -9.25
CA GLU A 63 -14.21 10.50 -10.16
C GLU A 63 -15.40 11.46 -10.25
N ASN A 64 -15.85 11.97 -9.11
CA ASN A 64 -16.96 12.91 -9.09
C ASN A 64 -16.64 14.21 -9.82
N ILE A 65 -15.44 14.73 -9.62
CA ILE A 65 -14.98 15.93 -10.33
C ILE A 65 -14.93 15.66 -11.84
N TYR A 66 -14.38 14.51 -12.21
CA TYR A 66 -14.29 14.12 -13.62
C TYR A 66 -15.66 14.03 -14.27
N LYS A 67 -16.62 13.40 -13.58
CA LYS A 67 -17.98 13.26 -14.08
C LYS A 67 -18.68 14.59 -14.23
N LYS A 68 -18.43 15.53 -13.32
CA LYS A 68 -19.03 16.86 -13.39
C LYS A 68 -18.49 17.70 -14.54
N THR A 69 -17.20 17.52 -14.86
CA THR A 69 -16.58 18.31 -15.93
C THR A 69 -16.76 17.68 -17.29
N LYS A 70 -17.00 16.37 -17.33
CA LYS A 70 -17.22 15.64 -18.57
C LYS A 70 -18.69 15.72 -18.97
N LYS A 71 -18.97 16.31 -20.07
CA LYS A 71 -20.32 16.39 -20.60
C LYS A 71 -20.44 15.63 -21.89
#